data_b02b0682dc7c82952f4910b60cf6d2f3
#
_entry.id   b02b0682dc7c82952f4910b60cf6d2f3
#
_cell.length_a   1.000
_cell.length_b   1.000
_cell.length_c   1.000
_cell.angle_alpha   90.00
_cell.angle_beta   90.00
_cell.angle_gamma   90.00
#
_symmetry.space_group_name_H-M   'P 1'
#
loop_
_entity.id
_entity.type
_entity.pdbx_description
1 polymer ?
#
loop_
_entity_poly.entity_id
_entity_poly.type
_entity_poly.pdbx_seq_one_letter_code
_entity_poly.pdbx_strand_id
1 'polypeptide(L)'
;MQSNGTSKLVEIVRNETRELLADWIKQQLAADTMRPDLINERELREQSQQFLSAFSEAVQHGSLTDIQGTAWTTVRELLDNIASSRARQNFKPSETATFVFSLKQPLFAQLRREHGRDADGLADDIWQTTVLLDLLGLYTTEVYQKSREAIIARQQQELLELSTPVVQLWDDVLALPLIGTLDSARTQMVMENLLQRIAETRSAIAIVDITGVPLVDTLVAQHLLKTVAATRLMGAECLISGIRPQIAQTIVHLGVELGDVTTKATLADALAVALQRTGSRLQPS
;
A
#
# COMPACT_ATOMS: atom_id res chain seq x y z
N MET A 1 27.31 37.40 15.85
CA MET A 1 28.23 36.83 16.85
C MET A 1 27.72 35.42 17.12
N GLN A 2 28.40 34.42 16.60
CA GLN A 2 28.07 33.00 16.90
C GLN A 2 28.51 32.76 18.35
N SER A 3 27.57 32.54 19.24
CA SER A 3 27.82 32.04 20.58
C SER A 3 28.36 30.60 20.44
N ASN A 4 29.63 30.42 20.73
CA ASN A 4 30.35 29.14 20.70
C ASN A 4 30.08 28.31 21.98
N GLY A 5 28.87 28.40 22.51
CA GLY A 5 28.42 27.56 23.63
C GLY A 5 27.78 26.30 23.10
N THR A 6 28.18 25.14 23.58
CA THR A 6 27.48 23.87 23.34
C THR A 6 26.04 24.04 23.77
N SER A 7 25.07 23.75 22.90
CA SER A 7 23.63 23.85 23.21
C SER A 7 23.33 23.03 24.47
N LYS A 8 22.55 23.62 25.40
CA LYS A 8 22.12 22.93 26.63
C LYS A 8 21.30 21.67 26.31
N LEU A 9 20.69 21.61 25.15
CA LEU A 9 20.03 20.39 24.68
C LEU A 9 20.96 19.18 24.72
N VAL A 10 22.24 19.33 24.26
CA VAL A 10 23.23 18.25 24.27
C VAL A 10 23.53 17.78 25.70
N GLU A 11 23.68 18.74 26.64
CA GLU A 11 23.91 18.43 28.05
C GLU A 11 22.73 17.68 28.70
N ILE A 12 21.51 18.15 28.45
CA ILE A 12 20.28 17.57 28.99
C ILE A 12 20.09 16.13 28.50
N VAL A 13 20.14 15.90 27.18
CA VAL A 13 19.90 14.53 26.65
C VAL A 13 20.98 13.54 27.06
N ARG A 14 22.20 14.02 27.37
CA ARG A 14 23.30 13.18 27.88
C ARG A 14 23.15 12.85 29.36
N ASN A 15 22.79 13.83 30.19
CA ASN A 15 22.88 13.71 31.65
C ASN A 15 21.55 13.30 32.29
N GLU A 16 20.41 13.72 31.71
CA GLU A 16 19.09 13.58 32.31
C GLU A 16 18.16 12.62 31.57
N THR A 17 18.71 11.72 30.76
CA THR A 17 17.95 10.79 29.91
C THR A 17 16.86 10.02 30.67
N ARG A 18 17.12 9.59 31.90
CA ARG A 18 16.17 8.81 32.71
C ARG A 18 14.96 9.64 33.16
N GLU A 19 15.18 10.88 33.65
CA GLU A 19 14.12 11.79 34.05
C GLU A 19 13.30 12.23 32.83
N LEU A 20 13.98 12.60 31.75
CA LEU A 20 13.38 12.98 30.49
C LEU A 20 12.48 11.88 29.92
N LEU A 21 12.93 10.61 29.97
CA LEU A 21 12.13 9.47 29.52
C LEU A 21 10.87 9.28 30.37
N ALA A 22 10.99 9.42 31.71
CA ALA A 22 9.86 9.26 32.60
C ALA A 22 8.79 10.35 32.35
N ASP A 23 9.22 11.61 32.23
CA ASP A 23 8.35 12.74 31.94
C ASP A 23 7.71 12.60 30.53
N TRP A 24 8.47 12.17 29.56
CA TRP A 24 7.95 11.96 28.19
C TRP A 24 6.90 10.85 28.14
N ILE A 25 7.11 9.71 28.76
CA ILE A 25 6.13 8.64 28.85
C ILE A 25 4.85 9.11 29.53
N LYS A 26 4.99 9.85 30.64
CA LYS A 26 3.85 10.44 31.35
C LYS A 26 3.03 11.35 30.44
N GLN A 27 3.68 12.19 29.64
CA GLN A 27 3.02 13.06 28.66
C GLN A 27 2.29 12.25 27.56
N GLN A 28 2.93 11.21 27.03
CA GLN A 28 2.32 10.36 26.00
C GLN A 28 1.08 9.63 26.55
N LEU A 29 1.14 9.09 27.77
CA LEU A 29 0.01 8.38 28.38
C LEU A 29 -1.16 9.33 28.75
N ALA A 30 -0.87 10.60 29.03
CA ALA A 30 -1.88 11.62 29.33
C ALA A 30 -2.46 12.28 28.08
N ALA A 31 -1.89 12.03 26.89
CA ALA A 31 -2.35 12.68 25.66
C ALA A 31 -3.65 12.06 25.14
N ASP A 32 -4.58 12.88 24.64
CA ASP A 32 -5.82 12.45 23.98
C ASP A 32 -5.56 11.61 22.71
N THR A 33 -4.33 11.65 22.20
CA THR A 33 -3.87 10.87 21.04
C THR A 33 -3.38 9.46 21.42
N MET A 34 -3.35 9.12 22.70
CA MET A 34 -3.01 7.77 23.16
C MET A 34 -4.08 6.76 22.70
N ARG A 35 -3.62 5.65 22.14
CA ARG A 35 -4.47 4.56 21.62
C ARG A 35 -4.17 3.26 22.38
N PRO A 36 -4.73 3.08 23.61
CA PRO A 36 -4.49 1.88 24.40
C PRO A 36 -5.00 0.60 23.74
N ASP A 37 -5.90 0.74 22.77
CA ASP A 37 -6.42 -0.34 21.93
C ASP A 37 -5.41 -0.83 20.86
N LEU A 38 -4.41 -0.02 20.50
CA LEU A 38 -3.43 -0.31 19.44
C LEU A 38 -2.01 -0.51 19.96
N ILE A 39 -1.63 0.12 21.08
CA ILE A 39 -0.31 0.01 21.67
C ILE A 39 -0.41 -0.06 23.20
N ASN A 40 0.28 -1.00 23.81
CA ASN A 40 0.35 -1.10 25.26
C ASN A 40 1.48 -0.23 25.84
N GLU A 41 1.39 0.05 27.17
CA GLU A 41 2.36 0.90 27.85
C GLU A 41 3.79 0.36 27.77
N ARG A 42 3.97 -0.95 27.80
CA ARG A 42 5.30 -1.59 27.73
C ARG A 42 5.95 -1.30 26.36
N GLU A 43 5.23 -1.53 25.30
CA GLU A 43 5.72 -1.28 23.93
C GLU A 43 6.02 0.21 23.70
N LEU A 44 5.13 1.11 24.17
CA LEU A 44 5.36 2.55 24.13
C LEU A 44 6.64 2.93 24.86
N ARG A 45 6.88 2.36 26.04
CA ARG A 45 8.08 2.60 26.85
C ARG A 45 9.34 2.11 26.13
N GLU A 46 9.30 0.92 25.54
CA GLU A 46 10.42 0.34 24.79
C GLU A 46 10.77 1.22 23.57
N GLN A 47 9.77 1.62 22.76
CA GLN A 47 9.94 2.52 21.62
C GLN A 47 10.51 3.88 22.04
N SER A 48 9.98 4.47 23.13
CA SER A 48 10.43 5.77 23.64
C SER A 48 11.87 5.69 24.15
N GLN A 49 12.24 4.62 24.82
CA GLN A 49 13.60 4.42 25.34
C GLN A 49 14.62 4.25 24.18
N GLN A 50 14.30 3.44 23.18
CA GLN A 50 15.15 3.24 22.01
C GLN A 50 15.33 4.56 21.23
N PHE A 51 14.23 5.28 21.00
CA PHE A 51 14.29 6.56 20.32
C PHE A 51 15.13 7.58 21.10
N LEU A 52 14.90 7.74 22.39
CA LEU A 52 15.63 8.73 23.20
C LEU A 52 17.12 8.41 23.29
N SER A 53 17.50 7.14 23.32
CA SER A 53 18.90 6.71 23.29
C SER A 53 19.56 7.10 21.97
N ALA A 54 18.94 6.75 20.83
CA ALA A 54 19.46 7.11 19.51
C ALA A 54 19.46 8.63 19.28
N PHE A 55 18.41 9.32 19.73
CA PHE A 55 18.32 10.79 19.68
C PHE A 55 19.43 11.45 20.47
N SER A 56 19.73 10.97 21.69
CA SER A 56 20.84 11.49 22.52
C SER A 56 22.19 11.35 21.83
N GLU A 57 22.45 10.24 21.17
CA GLU A 57 23.67 10.02 20.41
C GLU A 57 23.73 10.94 19.17
N ALA A 58 22.63 11.02 18.44
CA ALA A 58 22.56 11.85 17.22
C ALA A 58 22.74 13.35 17.51
N VAL A 59 22.15 13.87 18.61
CA VAL A 59 22.27 15.28 19.03
C VAL A 59 23.73 15.63 19.42
N GLN A 60 24.52 14.67 19.94
CA GLN A 60 25.92 14.90 20.32
C GLN A 60 26.85 14.99 19.12
N HIS A 61 26.55 14.33 18.00
CA HIS A 61 27.44 14.17 16.87
C HIS A 61 26.92 14.75 15.56
N GLY A 62 25.63 15.06 15.49
CA GLY A 62 24.92 15.53 14.31
C GLY A 62 24.59 17.01 14.27
N SER A 63 24.14 17.48 13.13
CA SER A 63 23.57 18.81 12.97
C SER A 63 22.17 18.86 13.61
N LEU A 64 21.85 19.94 14.30
CA LEU A 64 20.50 20.17 14.85
C LEU A 64 19.51 20.75 13.83
N THR A 65 19.99 21.12 12.65
CA THR A 65 19.20 21.71 11.56
C THR A 65 19.11 20.80 10.33
N ASP A 66 19.80 19.68 10.33
CA ASP A 66 19.79 18.69 9.23
C ASP A 66 19.82 17.27 9.79
N ILE A 67 18.74 16.56 9.59
CA ILE A 67 18.58 15.18 10.01
C ILE A 67 18.99 14.16 8.94
N GLN A 68 19.51 14.58 7.79
CA GLN A 68 19.93 13.68 6.69
C GLN A 68 21.34 13.13 6.89
N GLY A 69 22.15 13.76 7.73
CA GLY A 69 23.51 13.32 8.05
C GLY A 69 23.57 11.92 8.67
N THR A 70 24.75 11.29 8.61
CA THR A 70 24.98 9.91 9.09
C THR A 70 24.71 9.73 10.58
N ALA A 71 24.93 10.75 11.39
CA ALA A 71 24.62 10.72 12.83
C ALA A 71 23.14 10.44 13.14
N TRP A 72 22.24 10.81 12.21
CA TRP A 72 20.79 10.63 12.36
C TRP A 72 20.25 9.31 11.78
N THR A 73 21.10 8.47 11.21
CA THR A 73 20.67 7.22 10.52
C THR A 73 19.87 6.33 11.46
N THR A 74 20.36 6.03 12.65
CA THR A 74 19.67 5.17 13.62
C THR A 74 18.32 5.75 14.07
N VAL A 75 18.25 7.08 14.23
CA VAL A 75 16.97 7.76 14.57
C VAL A 75 15.97 7.62 13.43
N ARG A 76 16.39 7.84 12.17
CA ARG A 76 15.51 7.66 11.02
C ARG A 76 15.01 6.23 10.88
N GLU A 77 15.89 5.23 11.00
CA GLU A 77 15.52 3.81 10.96
C GLU A 77 14.48 3.43 12.03
N LEU A 78 14.63 3.95 13.24
CA LEU A 78 13.65 3.76 14.31
C LEU A 78 12.30 4.42 13.97
N LEU A 79 12.33 5.66 13.45
CA LEU A 79 11.11 6.35 13.03
C LEU A 79 10.45 5.67 11.83
N ASP A 80 11.22 5.13 10.88
CA ASP A 80 10.72 4.33 9.77
C ASP A 80 9.95 3.10 10.27
N ASN A 81 10.53 2.37 11.21
CA ASN A 81 9.92 1.18 11.80
C ASN A 81 8.64 1.53 12.58
N ILE A 82 8.68 2.59 13.41
CA ILE A 82 7.53 3.04 14.20
C ILE A 82 6.40 3.52 13.27
N ALA A 83 6.71 4.40 12.31
CA ALA A 83 5.71 4.96 11.41
C ALA A 83 5.08 3.90 10.50
N SER A 84 5.88 2.98 9.95
CA SER A 84 5.40 1.89 9.11
C SER A 84 4.56 0.88 9.91
N SER A 85 4.93 0.58 11.15
CA SER A 85 4.13 -0.27 12.04
C SER A 85 2.79 0.37 12.36
N ARG A 86 2.78 1.65 12.72
CA ARG A 86 1.55 2.40 13.02
C ARG A 86 0.63 2.57 11.81
N ALA A 87 1.19 2.72 10.60
CA ALA A 87 0.42 2.74 9.37
C ALA A 87 -0.35 1.43 9.14
N ARG A 88 0.26 0.26 9.48
CA ARG A 88 -0.38 -1.05 9.43
C ARG A 88 -1.44 -1.25 10.50
N GLN A 89 -1.23 -0.68 11.69
CA GLN A 89 -2.11 -0.80 12.85
C GLN A 89 -3.27 0.21 12.86
N ASN A 90 -3.47 0.98 11.80
CA ASN A 90 -4.55 1.96 11.68
C ASN A 90 -4.46 3.17 12.64
N PHE A 91 -3.28 3.55 13.08
CA PHE A 91 -3.08 4.86 13.71
C PHE A 91 -3.39 5.98 12.71
N LYS A 92 -3.73 7.16 13.22
CA LYS A 92 -3.80 8.38 12.41
C LYS A 92 -2.41 8.98 12.20
N PRO A 93 -2.17 9.74 11.11
CA PRO A 93 -0.90 10.46 10.91
C PRO A 93 -0.56 11.38 12.09
N SER A 94 -1.54 12.09 12.62
CA SER A 94 -1.39 12.98 13.79
C SER A 94 -0.98 12.23 15.06
N GLU A 95 -1.58 11.05 15.33
CA GLU A 95 -1.23 10.20 16.46
C GLU A 95 0.23 9.69 16.34
N THR A 96 0.68 9.43 15.11
CA THR A 96 2.04 9.01 14.83
C THR A 96 3.05 10.14 15.02
N ALA A 97 2.77 11.34 14.50
CA ALA A 97 3.61 12.52 14.66
C ALA A 97 3.70 12.99 16.11
N THR A 98 2.62 12.84 16.88
CA THR A 98 2.57 13.22 18.32
C THR A 98 3.59 12.42 19.14
N PHE A 99 3.99 11.23 18.71
CA PHE A 99 5.09 10.49 19.35
C PHE A 99 6.35 11.35 19.46
N VAL A 100 6.78 12.00 18.39
CA VAL A 100 7.95 12.88 18.40
C VAL A 100 7.62 14.22 19.08
N PHE A 101 6.50 14.84 18.71
CA PHE A 101 6.17 16.19 19.20
C PHE A 101 5.91 16.26 20.70
N SER A 102 5.44 15.18 21.32
CA SER A 102 5.25 15.10 22.77
C SER A 102 6.54 15.24 23.56
N LEU A 103 7.71 15.03 22.94
CA LEU A 103 9.01 15.24 23.58
C LEU A 103 9.34 16.74 23.80
N LYS A 104 8.67 17.66 23.08
CA LYS A 104 8.90 19.11 23.23
C LYS A 104 8.69 19.58 24.67
N GLN A 105 7.59 19.18 25.28
CA GLN A 105 7.23 19.66 26.60
C GLN A 105 8.23 19.26 27.70
N PRO A 106 8.65 17.99 27.81
CA PRO A 106 9.71 17.58 28.75
C PRO A 106 11.04 18.30 28.49
N LEU A 107 11.48 18.38 27.22
CA LEU A 107 12.72 19.07 26.86
C LEU A 107 12.68 20.55 27.22
N PHE A 108 11.59 21.26 26.90
CA PHE A 108 11.45 22.70 27.24
C PHE A 108 11.43 22.93 28.76
N ALA A 109 10.85 22.00 29.53
CA ALA A 109 10.88 22.07 30.99
C ALA A 109 12.31 21.95 31.53
N GLN A 110 13.11 21.05 30.99
CA GLN A 110 14.52 20.88 31.36
C GLN A 110 15.36 22.10 30.92
N LEU A 111 15.23 22.54 29.66
CA LEU A 111 15.92 23.72 29.16
C LEU A 111 15.67 24.96 30.05
N ARG A 112 14.41 25.17 30.50
CA ARG A 112 14.05 26.26 31.39
C ARG A 112 14.74 26.16 32.76
N ARG A 113 14.93 24.94 33.29
CA ARG A 113 15.64 24.72 34.54
C ARG A 113 17.14 25.03 34.39
N GLU A 114 17.76 24.55 33.31
CA GLU A 114 19.20 24.68 33.06
C GLU A 114 19.64 26.11 32.72
N HIS A 115 18.80 26.87 32.02
CA HIS A 115 19.11 28.28 31.67
C HIS A 115 18.87 29.25 32.83
N GLY A 116 17.99 28.92 33.76
CA GLY A 116 17.67 29.78 34.92
C GLY A 116 17.21 31.18 34.52
N ARG A 117 18.10 32.18 34.59
CA ARG A 117 17.80 33.58 34.25
C ARG A 117 18.28 34.01 32.87
N ASP A 118 18.95 33.15 32.11
CA ASP A 118 19.42 33.44 30.76
C ASP A 118 18.27 33.30 29.74
N ALA A 119 17.54 34.37 29.52
CA ALA A 119 16.38 34.38 28.66
C ALA A 119 16.75 34.26 27.17
N ASP A 120 17.85 34.84 26.74
CA ASP A 120 18.28 34.81 25.33
C ASP A 120 18.80 33.41 24.97
N GLY A 121 19.65 32.80 25.78
CA GLY A 121 20.11 31.43 25.58
C GLY A 121 18.97 30.41 25.62
N LEU A 122 17.98 30.59 26.50
CA LEU A 122 16.79 29.77 26.55
C LEU A 122 15.97 29.84 25.25
N ALA A 123 15.78 31.09 24.74
CA ALA A 123 15.01 31.30 23.50
C ALA A 123 15.71 30.58 22.30
N ASP A 124 17.02 30.71 22.20
CA ASP A 124 17.81 30.06 21.13
C ASP A 124 17.72 28.54 21.19
N ASP A 125 17.89 27.96 22.39
CA ASP A 125 17.81 26.49 22.57
C ASP A 125 16.38 25.95 22.35
N ILE A 126 15.36 26.66 22.78
CA ILE A 126 13.96 26.31 22.47
C ILE A 126 13.72 26.35 20.96
N TRP A 127 14.23 27.37 20.27
CA TRP A 127 14.08 27.49 18.82
C TRP A 127 14.76 26.30 18.10
N GLN A 128 16.03 26.03 18.40
CA GLN A 128 16.79 24.92 17.80
C GLN A 128 16.12 23.58 18.09
N THR A 129 15.69 23.31 19.34
CA THR A 129 14.97 22.11 19.72
C THR A 129 13.65 21.97 18.96
N THR A 130 12.92 23.09 18.78
CA THR A 130 11.67 23.10 18.02
C THR A 130 11.92 22.71 16.57
N VAL A 131 12.88 23.36 15.90
CA VAL A 131 13.23 23.07 14.50
C VAL A 131 13.62 21.59 14.33
N LEU A 132 14.46 21.06 15.21
CA LEU A 132 14.88 19.68 15.17
C LEU A 132 13.72 18.70 15.32
N LEU A 133 12.87 18.88 16.33
CA LEU A 133 11.72 18.00 16.55
C LEU A 133 10.66 18.15 15.46
N ASP A 134 10.54 19.32 14.85
CA ASP A 134 9.66 19.52 13.70
C ASP A 134 10.17 18.75 12.47
N LEU A 135 11.47 18.77 12.18
CA LEU A 135 12.08 17.97 11.12
C LEU A 135 11.83 16.48 11.33
N LEU A 136 12.04 15.96 12.55
CA LEU A 136 11.82 14.56 12.87
C LEU A 136 10.33 14.18 12.81
N GLY A 137 9.43 15.06 13.27
CA GLY A 137 7.99 14.84 13.21
C GLY A 137 7.45 14.85 11.78
N LEU A 138 7.91 15.77 10.94
CA LEU A 138 7.58 15.82 9.51
C LEU A 138 8.10 14.57 8.79
N TYR A 139 9.36 14.18 9.03
CA TYR A 139 9.93 12.94 8.51
C TYR A 139 9.07 11.72 8.87
N THR A 140 8.66 11.62 10.14
CA THR A 140 7.80 10.52 10.61
C THR A 140 6.46 10.49 9.86
N THR A 141 5.88 11.69 9.59
CA THR A 141 4.63 11.81 8.84
C THR A 141 4.79 11.39 7.38
N GLU A 142 5.90 11.77 6.74
CA GLU A 142 6.19 11.37 5.35
C GLU A 142 6.36 9.85 5.23
N VAL A 143 7.09 9.22 6.16
CA VAL A 143 7.25 7.75 6.18
C VAL A 143 5.92 7.05 6.39
N TYR A 144 5.10 7.55 7.33
CA TYR A 144 3.75 7.03 7.55
C TYR A 144 2.92 7.09 6.27
N GLN A 145 2.91 8.25 5.60
CA GLN A 145 2.14 8.45 4.36
C GLN A 145 2.58 7.48 3.26
N LYS A 146 3.89 7.38 3.00
CA LYS A 146 4.45 6.43 2.02
C LYS A 146 4.07 4.98 2.34
N SER A 147 4.14 4.59 3.61
CA SER A 147 3.75 3.26 4.06
C SER A 147 2.25 3.00 3.85
N ARG A 148 1.41 4.00 4.10
CA ARG A 148 -0.04 3.89 3.88
C ARG A 148 -0.41 3.78 2.41
N GLU A 149 0.24 4.56 1.56
CA GLU A 149 0.07 4.49 0.10
C GLU A 149 0.46 3.11 -0.45
N ALA A 150 1.58 2.55 0.03
CA ALA A 150 2.01 1.21 -0.35
C ALA A 150 1.00 0.12 0.07
N ILE A 151 0.39 0.25 1.27
CA ILE A 151 -0.66 -0.67 1.74
C ILE A 151 -1.89 -0.57 0.83
N ILE A 152 -2.34 0.64 0.51
CA ILE A 152 -3.50 0.88 -0.35
C ILE A 152 -3.25 0.31 -1.76
N ALA A 153 -2.08 0.59 -2.35
CA ALA A 153 -1.71 0.08 -3.66
C ALA A 153 -1.71 -1.46 -3.69
N ARG A 154 -1.16 -2.09 -2.64
CA ARG A 154 -1.18 -3.55 -2.51
C ARG A 154 -2.60 -4.10 -2.39
N GLN A 155 -3.45 -3.50 -1.56
CA GLN A 155 -4.86 -3.92 -1.42
C GLN A 155 -5.63 -3.77 -2.75
N GLN A 156 -5.38 -2.68 -3.50
CA GLN A 156 -5.96 -2.51 -4.82
C GLN A 156 -5.51 -3.59 -5.79
N GLN A 157 -4.22 -3.93 -5.78
CA GLN A 157 -3.68 -5.01 -6.61
C GLN A 157 -4.31 -6.37 -6.25
N GLU A 158 -4.38 -6.70 -4.96
CA GLU A 158 -5.02 -7.93 -4.47
C GLU A 158 -6.51 -8.01 -4.88
N LEU A 159 -7.24 -6.88 -4.83
CA LEU A 159 -8.61 -6.82 -5.31
C LEU A 159 -8.72 -7.04 -6.82
N LEU A 160 -7.79 -6.51 -7.61
CA LEU A 160 -7.75 -6.72 -9.06
C LEU A 160 -7.47 -8.18 -9.41
N GLU A 161 -6.54 -8.83 -8.72
CA GLU A 161 -6.21 -10.25 -8.91
C GLU A 161 -7.40 -11.16 -8.59
N LEU A 162 -8.15 -10.86 -7.52
CA LEU A 162 -9.33 -11.62 -7.13
C LEU A 162 -10.56 -11.36 -8.02
N SER A 163 -10.59 -10.23 -8.75
CA SER A 163 -11.78 -9.78 -9.50
C SER A 163 -12.01 -10.52 -10.82
N THR A 164 -11.06 -11.33 -11.28
CA THR A 164 -11.18 -12.07 -12.56
C THR A 164 -10.50 -13.44 -12.49
N PRO A 165 -10.99 -14.35 -11.65
CA PRO A 165 -10.40 -15.70 -11.57
C PRO A 165 -10.69 -16.48 -12.84
N VAL A 166 -9.65 -17.13 -13.39
CA VAL A 166 -9.84 -18.17 -14.39
C VAL A 166 -10.28 -19.43 -13.66
N VAL A 167 -11.48 -19.89 -13.94
CA VAL A 167 -12.12 -21.03 -13.26
C VAL A 167 -12.14 -22.24 -14.20
N GLN A 168 -11.80 -23.41 -13.69
CA GLN A 168 -12.01 -24.65 -14.43
C GLN A 168 -13.47 -25.10 -14.24
N LEU A 169 -14.25 -25.08 -15.33
CA LEU A 169 -15.66 -25.50 -15.31
C LEU A 169 -15.80 -26.99 -15.50
N TRP A 170 -14.89 -27.60 -16.25
CA TRP A 170 -14.88 -29.03 -16.54
C TRP A 170 -13.47 -29.49 -16.91
N ASP A 171 -13.26 -30.78 -17.08
CA ASP A 171 -12.02 -31.27 -17.63
C ASP A 171 -11.80 -30.64 -19.01
N ASP A 172 -10.58 -30.09 -19.22
CA ASP A 172 -10.19 -29.39 -20.45
C ASP A 172 -10.96 -28.11 -20.81
N VAL A 173 -11.82 -27.59 -19.88
CA VAL A 173 -12.61 -26.37 -20.12
C VAL A 173 -12.36 -25.34 -19.02
N LEU A 174 -11.77 -24.22 -19.39
CA LEU A 174 -11.62 -23.03 -18.54
C LEU A 174 -12.70 -21.99 -18.84
N ALA A 175 -13.09 -21.24 -17.84
CA ALA A 175 -13.90 -20.04 -18.00
C ALA A 175 -13.22 -18.82 -17.35
N LEU A 176 -13.33 -17.69 -18.02
CA LEU A 176 -12.88 -16.38 -17.61
C LEU A 176 -14.08 -15.46 -17.56
N PRO A 177 -14.77 -15.32 -16.40
CA PRO A 177 -15.87 -14.38 -16.25
C PRO A 177 -15.35 -12.95 -16.10
N LEU A 178 -15.69 -12.06 -17.03
CA LEU A 178 -15.38 -10.64 -16.99
C LEU A 178 -16.56 -9.85 -16.42
N ILE A 179 -16.31 -9.10 -15.32
CA ILE A 179 -17.36 -8.35 -14.62
C ILE A 179 -16.91 -6.89 -14.43
N GLY A 180 -17.83 -5.95 -14.69
CA GLY A 180 -17.60 -4.51 -14.55
C GLY A 180 -16.88 -3.89 -15.73
N THR A 181 -16.31 -2.70 -15.54
CA THR A 181 -15.60 -1.97 -16.58
C THR A 181 -14.23 -2.60 -16.85
N LEU A 182 -13.91 -2.76 -18.13
CA LEU A 182 -12.62 -3.22 -18.60
C LEU A 182 -11.82 -2.02 -19.12
N ASP A 183 -10.67 -1.76 -18.52
CA ASP A 183 -9.65 -0.88 -19.07
C ASP A 183 -8.50 -1.71 -19.67
N SER A 184 -7.55 -1.02 -20.32
CA SER A 184 -6.43 -1.69 -20.99
C SER A 184 -5.54 -2.48 -20.04
N ALA A 185 -5.26 -1.96 -18.86
CA ALA A 185 -4.37 -2.61 -17.89
C ALA A 185 -5.03 -3.88 -17.32
N ARG A 186 -6.30 -3.80 -16.95
CA ARG A 186 -7.08 -4.93 -16.48
C ARG A 186 -7.24 -6.00 -17.55
N THR A 187 -7.51 -5.59 -18.79
CA THR A 187 -7.68 -6.54 -19.90
C THR A 187 -6.38 -7.28 -20.20
N GLN A 188 -5.23 -6.61 -20.14
CA GLN A 188 -3.92 -7.24 -20.30
C GLN A 188 -3.65 -8.27 -19.19
N MET A 189 -3.86 -7.90 -17.93
CA MET A 189 -3.68 -8.81 -16.78
C MET A 189 -4.56 -10.06 -16.90
N VAL A 190 -5.81 -9.87 -17.28
CA VAL A 190 -6.77 -10.96 -17.50
C VAL A 190 -6.31 -11.92 -18.60
N MET A 191 -5.78 -11.38 -19.70
CA MET A 191 -5.22 -12.17 -20.78
C MET A 191 -4.01 -12.99 -20.32
N GLU A 192 -3.07 -12.38 -19.59
CA GLU A 192 -1.89 -13.05 -19.05
C GLU A 192 -2.29 -14.19 -18.10
N ASN A 193 -3.23 -13.96 -17.20
CA ASN A 193 -3.75 -14.98 -16.28
C ASN A 193 -4.42 -16.15 -17.03
N LEU A 194 -5.20 -15.86 -18.08
CA LEU A 194 -5.82 -16.91 -18.90
C LEU A 194 -4.77 -17.77 -19.61
N LEU A 195 -3.79 -17.14 -20.26
CA LEU A 195 -2.72 -17.86 -20.98
C LEU A 195 -1.87 -18.68 -20.02
N GLN A 196 -1.52 -18.15 -18.86
CA GLN A 196 -0.80 -18.89 -17.83
C GLN A 196 -1.61 -20.12 -17.38
N ARG A 197 -2.92 -19.95 -17.13
CA ARG A 197 -3.78 -21.05 -16.68
C ARG A 197 -3.94 -22.12 -17.74
N ILE A 198 -4.02 -21.74 -19.03
CA ILE A 198 -4.02 -22.69 -20.15
C ILE A 198 -2.71 -23.50 -20.17
N ALA A 199 -1.55 -22.84 -19.97
CA ALA A 199 -0.26 -23.53 -19.95
C ALA A 199 -0.16 -24.53 -18.78
N GLU A 200 -0.67 -24.18 -17.61
CA GLU A 200 -0.66 -25.02 -16.41
C GLU A 200 -1.59 -26.24 -16.55
N THR A 201 -2.81 -26.02 -17.04
CA THR A 201 -3.86 -27.04 -17.09
C THR A 201 -3.90 -27.82 -18.39
N ARG A 202 -3.27 -27.30 -19.46
CA ARG A 202 -3.33 -27.80 -20.83
C ARG A 202 -4.77 -27.93 -21.35
N SER A 203 -5.66 -27.08 -20.86
CA SER A 203 -7.06 -27.09 -21.24
C SER A 203 -7.24 -26.80 -22.73
N ALA A 204 -8.08 -27.58 -23.39
CA ALA A 204 -8.34 -27.50 -24.83
C ALA A 204 -9.25 -26.31 -25.19
N ILE A 205 -10.09 -25.87 -24.25
CA ILE A 205 -11.09 -24.82 -24.48
C ILE A 205 -11.05 -23.78 -23.37
N ALA A 206 -11.08 -22.48 -23.76
CA ALA A 206 -11.26 -21.34 -22.88
C ALA A 206 -12.52 -20.55 -23.25
N ILE A 207 -13.42 -20.33 -22.31
CA ILE A 207 -14.63 -19.52 -22.48
C ILE A 207 -14.40 -18.16 -21.83
N VAL A 208 -14.41 -17.08 -22.64
CA VAL A 208 -14.37 -15.71 -22.15
C VAL A 208 -15.81 -15.22 -22.03
N ASP A 209 -16.30 -15.08 -20.79
CA ASP A 209 -17.67 -14.63 -20.54
C ASP A 209 -17.73 -13.14 -20.23
N ILE A 210 -18.35 -12.38 -21.14
CA ILE A 210 -18.52 -10.93 -21.05
C ILE A 210 -19.93 -10.50 -20.61
N THR A 211 -20.72 -11.42 -20.07
CA THR A 211 -22.09 -11.13 -19.59
C THR A 211 -22.12 -10.00 -18.59
N GLY A 212 -21.11 -9.92 -17.73
CA GLY A 212 -20.95 -8.92 -16.68
C GLY A 212 -20.33 -7.59 -17.13
N VAL A 213 -19.98 -7.44 -18.41
CA VAL A 213 -19.36 -6.22 -18.95
C VAL A 213 -20.45 -5.27 -19.48
N PRO A 214 -20.60 -4.06 -18.92
CA PRO A 214 -21.67 -3.15 -19.31
C PRO A 214 -21.44 -2.51 -20.69
N LEU A 215 -20.18 -2.22 -21.03
CA LEU A 215 -19.79 -1.54 -22.26
C LEU A 215 -18.47 -2.13 -22.79
N VAL A 216 -18.41 -2.31 -24.11
CA VAL A 216 -17.20 -2.70 -24.84
C VAL A 216 -16.86 -1.59 -25.82
N ASP A 217 -15.74 -0.91 -25.62
CA ASP A 217 -15.20 0.06 -26.57
C ASP A 217 -14.25 -0.60 -27.58
N THR A 218 -13.72 0.19 -28.50
CA THR A 218 -12.81 -0.29 -29.56
C THR A 218 -11.58 -0.99 -28.98
N LEU A 219 -11.01 -0.43 -27.91
CA LEU A 219 -9.78 -0.92 -27.33
C LEU A 219 -10.00 -2.26 -26.62
N VAL A 220 -11.09 -2.38 -25.84
CA VAL A 220 -11.51 -3.63 -25.20
C VAL A 220 -11.80 -4.71 -26.24
N ALA A 221 -12.50 -4.38 -27.33
CA ALA A 221 -12.74 -5.32 -28.42
C ALA A 221 -11.45 -5.82 -29.07
N GLN A 222 -10.49 -4.93 -29.30
CA GLN A 222 -9.16 -5.33 -29.82
C GLN A 222 -8.40 -6.23 -28.84
N HIS A 223 -8.44 -5.95 -27.54
CA HIS A 223 -7.81 -6.78 -26.53
C HIS A 223 -8.45 -8.19 -26.44
N LEU A 224 -9.78 -8.27 -26.53
CA LEU A 224 -10.49 -9.57 -26.59
C LEU A 224 -10.03 -10.38 -27.78
N LEU A 225 -9.89 -9.78 -28.97
CA LEU A 225 -9.38 -10.47 -30.16
C LEU A 225 -7.92 -10.93 -30.01
N LYS A 226 -7.07 -10.09 -29.42
CA LYS A 226 -5.69 -10.47 -29.11
C LYS A 226 -5.67 -11.67 -28.15
N THR A 227 -6.56 -11.69 -27.14
CA THR A 227 -6.71 -12.81 -26.21
C THR A 227 -7.09 -14.10 -26.96
N VAL A 228 -8.06 -14.02 -27.85
CA VAL A 228 -8.46 -15.17 -28.70
C VAL A 228 -7.31 -15.68 -29.55
N ALA A 229 -6.60 -14.77 -30.23
CA ALA A 229 -5.45 -15.15 -31.06
C ALA A 229 -4.32 -15.80 -30.22
N ALA A 230 -4.00 -15.23 -29.06
CA ALA A 230 -2.99 -15.78 -28.19
C ALA A 230 -3.39 -17.15 -27.62
N THR A 231 -4.65 -17.34 -27.23
CA THR A 231 -5.19 -18.63 -26.78
C THR A 231 -5.03 -19.70 -27.86
N ARG A 232 -5.33 -19.37 -29.12
CA ARG A 232 -5.14 -20.30 -30.27
C ARG A 232 -3.68 -20.67 -30.49
N LEU A 233 -2.77 -19.68 -30.34
CA LEU A 233 -1.32 -19.97 -30.43
C LEU A 233 -0.83 -20.94 -29.34
N MET A 234 -1.50 -20.97 -28.19
CA MET A 234 -1.25 -21.91 -27.10
C MET A 234 -1.87 -23.30 -27.35
N GLY A 235 -2.60 -23.46 -28.47
CA GLY A 235 -3.25 -24.72 -28.82
C GLY A 235 -4.64 -24.92 -28.21
N ALA A 236 -5.19 -23.91 -27.54
CA ALA A 236 -6.54 -23.94 -26.98
C ALA A 236 -7.52 -23.20 -27.89
N GLU A 237 -8.76 -23.67 -27.96
CA GLU A 237 -9.84 -22.95 -28.63
C GLU A 237 -10.47 -21.93 -27.68
N CYS A 238 -10.79 -20.72 -28.19
CA CYS A 238 -11.45 -19.69 -27.42
C CYS A 238 -12.89 -19.48 -27.88
N LEU A 239 -13.82 -19.53 -26.93
CA LEU A 239 -15.23 -19.16 -27.12
C LEU A 239 -15.52 -17.86 -26.38
N ILE A 240 -16.41 -17.02 -26.93
CA ILE A 240 -16.89 -15.82 -26.24
C ILE A 240 -18.38 -16.01 -25.91
N SER A 241 -18.74 -15.78 -24.64
CA SER A 241 -20.14 -15.81 -24.20
C SER A 241 -20.62 -14.45 -23.67
N GLY A 242 -21.92 -14.25 -23.63
CA GLY A 242 -22.52 -13.03 -23.06
C GLY A 242 -22.54 -11.82 -24.01
N ILE A 243 -22.42 -12.04 -25.32
CA ILE A 243 -22.51 -10.95 -26.30
C ILE A 243 -23.96 -10.47 -26.38
N ARG A 244 -24.20 -9.26 -25.87
CA ARG A 244 -25.51 -8.58 -25.98
C ARG A 244 -25.65 -7.89 -27.34
N PRO A 245 -26.90 -7.61 -27.81
CA PRO A 245 -27.12 -6.92 -29.10
C PRO A 245 -26.37 -5.60 -29.24
N GLN A 246 -26.29 -4.80 -28.17
CA GLN A 246 -25.56 -3.54 -28.14
C GLN A 246 -24.04 -3.73 -28.33
N ILE A 247 -23.46 -4.76 -27.70
CA ILE A 247 -22.04 -5.11 -27.84
C ILE A 247 -21.79 -5.60 -29.28
N ALA A 248 -22.66 -6.45 -29.81
CA ALA A 248 -22.57 -6.93 -31.19
C ALA A 248 -22.59 -5.78 -32.19
N GLN A 249 -23.50 -4.81 -32.02
CA GLN A 249 -23.56 -3.61 -32.87
C GLN A 249 -22.27 -2.79 -32.78
N THR A 250 -21.74 -2.60 -31.58
CA THR A 250 -20.48 -1.87 -31.37
C THR A 250 -19.33 -2.56 -32.09
N ILE A 251 -19.18 -3.88 -31.94
CA ILE A 251 -18.10 -4.66 -32.57
C ILE A 251 -18.19 -4.56 -34.10
N VAL A 252 -19.39 -4.69 -34.68
CA VAL A 252 -19.61 -4.56 -36.12
C VAL A 252 -19.35 -3.11 -36.60
N HIS A 253 -19.81 -2.11 -35.85
CA HIS A 253 -19.58 -0.70 -36.21
C HIS A 253 -18.10 -0.30 -36.20
N LEU A 254 -17.31 -0.95 -35.31
CA LEU A 254 -15.88 -0.74 -35.22
C LEU A 254 -15.07 -1.48 -36.30
N GLY A 255 -15.73 -2.20 -37.21
CA GLY A 255 -15.07 -2.97 -38.26
C GLY A 255 -14.20 -4.12 -37.74
N VAL A 256 -14.44 -4.56 -36.50
CA VAL A 256 -13.70 -5.64 -35.90
C VAL A 256 -14.27 -6.98 -36.36
N GLU A 257 -13.52 -7.68 -37.20
CA GLU A 257 -13.88 -9.03 -37.60
C GLU A 257 -13.52 -10.03 -36.48
N LEU A 258 -14.54 -10.68 -35.92
CA LEU A 258 -14.33 -11.75 -34.92
C LEU A 258 -13.77 -13.03 -35.59
N GLY A 259 -13.73 -13.08 -36.93
CA GLY A 259 -13.24 -14.23 -37.71
C GLY A 259 -13.96 -15.53 -37.31
N ASP A 260 -13.20 -16.61 -37.15
CA ASP A 260 -13.72 -17.93 -36.76
C ASP A 260 -13.99 -18.11 -35.26
N VAL A 261 -14.18 -16.99 -34.50
CA VAL A 261 -14.46 -17.07 -33.08
C VAL A 261 -15.88 -17.55 -32.81
N THR A 262 -16.03 -18.66 -32.15
CA THR A 262 -17.37 -19.13 -31.76
C THR A 262 -17.93 -18.24 -30.65
N THR A 263 -19.08 -17.62 -30.93
CA THR A 263 -19.77 -16.75 -29.96
C THR A 263 -21.08 -17.36 -29.49
N LYS A 264 -21.46 -17.15 -28.24
CA LYS A 264 -22.72 -17.61 -27.65
C LYS A 264 -23.38 -16.49 -26.82
N ALA A 265 -24.69 -16.52 -26.73
CA ALA A 265 -25.44 -15.54 -25.95
C ALA A 265 -25.27 -15.74 -24.44
N THR A 266 -25.12 -16.99 -24.00
CA THR A 266 -25.00 -17.34 -22.56
C THR A 266 -23.77 -18.21 -22.31
N LEU A 267 -23.28 -18.18 -21.07
CA LEU A 267 -22.20 -19.08 -20.60
C LEU A 267 -22.64 -20.55 -20.68
N ALA A 268 -23.92 -20.84 -20.40
CA ALA A 268 -24.46 -22.20 -20.48
C ALA A 268 -24.37 -22.77 -21.92
N ASP A 269 -24.72 -21.96 -22.93
CA ASP A 269 -24.63 -22.35 -24.34
C ASP A 269 -23.16 -22.56 -24.77
N ALA A 270 -22.27 -21.68 -24.28
CA ALA A 270 -20.84 -21.81 -24.55
C ALA A 270 -20.26 -23.09 -23.91
N LEU A 271 -20.65 -23.39 -22.67
CA LEU A 271 -20.25 -24.63 -21.99
C LEU A 271 -20.77 -25.88 -22.72
N ALA A 272 -22.04 -25.87 -23.17
CA ALA A 272 -22.59 -26.99 -23.94
C ALA A 272 -21.77 -27.27 -25.21
N VAL A 273 -21.36 -26.23 -25.94
CA VAL A 273 -20.48 -26.37 -27.11
C VAL A 273 -19.10 -26.87 -26.71
N ALA A 274 -18.53 -26.37 -25.63
CA ALA A 274 -17.24 -26.82 -25.11
C ALA A 274 -17.25 -28.32 -24.77
N LEU A 275 -18.26 -28.77 -24.03
CA LEU A 275 -18.42 -30.18 -23.68
C LEU A 275 -18.59 -31.10 -24.90
N GLN A 276 -19.34 -30.64 -25.91
CA GLN A 276 -19.51 -31.37 -27.17
C GLN A 276 -18.17 -31.54 -27.91
N ARG A 277 -17.31 -30.49 -27.89
CA ARG A 277 -16.00 -30.49 -28.57
C ARG A 277 -14.94 -31.31 -27.83
N THR A 278 -15.00 -31.35 -26.50
CA THR A 278 -14.11 -32.19 -25.67
C THR A 278 -14.57 -33.66 -25.59
N GLY A 279 -15.70 -34.00 -26.23
CA GLY A 279 -16.25 -35.37 -26.16
C GLY A 279 -16.93 -35.72 -24.84
N SER A 280 -17.09 -34.73 -23.95
CA SER A 280 -17.74 -34.85 -22.66
C SER A 280 -19.27 -34.71 -22.82
N ARG A 281 -20.05 -35.52 -22.08
CA ARG A 281 -21.52 -35.40 -22.06
C ARG A 281 -22.01 -35.07 -20.64
N LEU A 282 -22.86 -34.07 -20.53
CA LEU A 282 -23.67 -33.91 -19.33
C LEU A 282 -24.64 -35.09 -19.27
N GLN A 283 -24.51 -35.97 -18.29
CA GLN A 283 -25.58 -36.93 -18.00
C GLN A 283 -26.68 -36.15 -17.26
N PRO A 284 -27.90 -36.12 -17.80
CA PRO A 284 -29.00 -35.54 -17.04
C PRO A 284 -29.23 -36.42 -15.80
N SER A 285 -29.23 -35.77 -14.64
CA SER A 285 -29.56 -36.38 -13.35
C SER A 285 -31.04 -36.76 -13.29
#